data_cf3819446122edfd79fac3d037f40c92
#
_entry.id   cf3819446122edfd79fac3d037f40c92
#
_cell.length_a   1.000
_cell.length_b   1.000
_cell.length_c   1.000
_cell.angle_alpha   90.00
_cell.angle_beta   90.00
_cell.angle_gamma   90.00
#
_symmetry.space_group_name_H-M   'P 1'
#
loop_
_entity.id
_entity.type
_entity.pdbx_description
1 polymer ?
#
loop_
_entity_poly.entity_id
_entity_poly.type
_entity_poly.pdbx_seq_one_letter_code
_entity_poly.pdbx_strand_id
1 'polypeptide(L)'
;MPEAQQTVVLVGKKPIVNYVLSIIEAFTNNPTADIVIKARGNAICKAVDAVSTVKNRYFKDVVVKSFRADYEEVKGDKGPVKLPAVEIVIGRSTQPVPQAQP
;
A
#
# COMPACT_ATOMS: atom_id res chain seq x y z
N MET A 1 -23.07 -9.74 7.04
CA MET A 1 -21.95 -9.98 7.52
C MET A 1 -20.89 -9.14 7.10
N PRO A 2 -20.24 -8.63 7.91
CA PRO A 2 -19.26 -7.75 7.52
C PRO A 2 -18.12 -8.50 6.99
N GLU A 3 -17.67 -8.06 5.93
CA GLU A 3 -16.54 -8.56 5.45
C GLU A 3 -15.43 -7.90 6.02
N ALA A 4 -14.32 -8.45 5.90
CA ALA A 4 -13.11 -7.78 6.25
C ALA A 4 -13.06 -6.54 5.44
N GLN A 5 -13.02 -5.42 6.08
CA GLN A 5 -12.98 -4.20 5.37
C GLN A 5 -11.61 -3.93 4.87
N GLN A 6 -11.52 -3.49 3.65
CA GLN A 6 -10.26 -3.08 3.07
C GLN A 6 -10.35 -1.64 2.67
N THR A 7 -9.31 -0.91 2.96
CA THR A 7 -9.17 0.45 2.49
C THR A 7 -8.21 0.42 1.32
N VAL A 8 -8.57 1.10 0.26
CA VAL A 8 -7.70 1.17 -0.92
C VAL A 8 -7.10 2.56 -0.98
N VAL A 9 -5.79 2.63 -1.09
CA VAL A 9 -5.08 3.89 -1.24
C VAL A 9 -4.47 3.90 -2.63
N LEU A 10 -4.89 4.84 -3.45
CA LEU A 10 -4.36 4.97 -4.80
C LEU A 10 -3.28 6.02 -4.77
N VAL A 11 -2.06 5.62 -5.06
CA VAL A 11 -0.92 6.52 -5.00
C VAL A 11 -0.73 7.15 -6.36
N GLY A 12 -0.70 8.46 -6.41
CA GLY A 12 -0.58 9.19 -7.65
C GLY A 12 0.36 10.37 -7.51
N LYS A 13 -0.11 11.55 -7.86
CA LYS A 13 0.76 12.69 -8.02
C LYS A 13 0.94 13.56 -6.80
N LYS A 14 0.21 13.30 -5.74
CA LYS A 14 0.33 14.13 -4.56
C LYS A 14 1.64 13.84 -3.84
N PRO A 15 2.07 14.73 -2.96
CA PRO A 15 3.28 14.47 -2.19
C PRO A 15 3.13 13.23 -1.34
N ILE A 16 4.26 12.60 -1.06
CA ILE A 16 4.24 11.32 -0.34
C ILE A 16 3.57 11.44 1.02
N VAL A 17 3.68 12.60 1.67
CA VAL A 17 3.12 12.76 3.00
C VAL A 17 1.61 12.52 2.98
N ASN A 18 0.94 12.85 1.89
CA ASN A 18 -0.50 12.63 1.80
C ASN A 18 -0.83 11.15 1.91
N TYR A 19 -0.01 10.29 1.29
CA TYR A 19 -0.29 8.87 1.31
C TYR A 19 0.13 8.24 2.64
N VAL A 20 1.22 8.72 3.23
CA VAL A 20 1.61 8.26 4.55
C VAL A 20 0.51 8.56 5.55
N LEU A 21 -0.05 9.77 5.51
CA LEU A 21 -1.12 10.13 6.43
C LEU A 21 -2.38 9.31 6.18
N SER A 22 -2.68 9.04 4.92
CA SER A 22 -3.86 8.21 4.61
C SER A 22 -3.72 6.82 5.20
N ILE A 23 -2.53 6.24 5.13
CA ILE A 23 -2.31 4.92 5.67
C ILE A 23 -2.40 4.96 7.19
N ILE A 24 -1.78 5.95 7.81
CA ILE A 24 -1.83 6.09 9.27
C ILE A 24 -3.27 6.23 9.73
N GLU A 25 -4.04 7.05 9.03
CA GLU A 25 -5.41 7.28 9.40
C GLU A 25 -6.23 6.02 9.24
N ALA A 26 -6.01 5.28 8.18
CA ALA A 26 -6.75 4.05 7.95
C ALA A 26 -6.49 3.04 9.05
N PHE A 27 -5.24 2.89 9.47
CA PHE A 27 -4.92 1.96 10.55
C PHE A 27 -5.44 2.46 11.90
N THR A 28 -5.45 3.78 12.09
CA THR A 28 -5.98 4.33 13.34
C THR A 28 -7.47 4.05 13.45
N ASN A 29 -8.19 4.20 12.34
CA ASN A 29 -9.62 4.00 12.36
C ASN A 29 -10.01 2.53 12.40
N ASN A 30 -9.17 1.67 11.85
CA ASN A 30 -9.48 0.26 11.80
C ASN A 30 -8.20 -0.56 11.91
N PRO A 31 -7.72 -0.80 13.12
CA PRO A 31 -6.40 -1.40 13.30
C PRO A 31 -6.25 -2.81 12.75
N THR A 32 -7.35 -3.52 12.56
CA THR A 32 -7.25 -4.90 12.08
C THR A 32 -7.51 -5.03 10.60
N ALA A 33 -7.81 -3.94 9.91
CA ALA A 33 -8.11 -4.02 8.49
C ALA A 33 -6.82 -4.08 7.69
N ASP A 34 -6.91 -4.67 6.52
CA ASP A 34 -5.81 -4.61 5.57
C ASP A 34 -5.96 -3.37 4.71
N ILE A 35 -4.85 -2.84 4.27
CA ILE A 35 -4.84 -1.69 3.37
C ILE A 35 -4.21 -2.14 2.06
N VAL A 36 -4.89 -1.84 0.98
CA VAL A 36 -4.42 -2.17 -0.36
C VAL A 36 -3.88 -0.90 -0.98
N ILE A 37 -2.60 -0.90 -1.30
CA ILE A 37 -1.93 0.26 -1.88
C ILE A 37 -1.72 -0.04 -3.35
N LYS A 38 -2.24 0.81 -4.21
CA LYS A 38 -2.10 0.61 -5.64
C LYS A 38 -1.38 1.78 -6.26
N ALA A 39 -0.49 1.49 -7.18
CA ALA A 39 0.25 2.52 -7.90
C ALA A 39 0.65 2.00 -9.25
N ARG A 40 0.83 2.92 -10.19
CA ARG A 40 1.30 2.52 -11.49
C ARG A 40 2.23 3.59 -12.02
N GLY A 41 3.09 3.18 -12.94
CA GLY A 41 4.01 4.08 -13.59
C GLY A 41 4.93 4.73 -12.58
N ASN A 42 5.09 6.02 -12.70
CA ASN A 42 6.03 6.74 -11.85
C ASN A 42 5.64 6.78 -10.40
N ALA A 43 4.41 6.42 -10.06
CA ALA A 43 3.98 6.45 -8.66
C ALA A 43 4.41 5.21 -7.89
N ILE A 44 4.97 4.20 -8.54
CA ILE A 44 5.30 2.96 -7.85
C ILE A 44 6.34 3.19 -6.76
N CYS A 45 7.37 3.96 -7.06
CA CYS A 45 8.39 4.21 -6.07
C CYS A 45 7.82 4.95 -4.87
N LYS A 46 6.95 5.90 -5.12
CA LYS A 46 6.30 6.64 -4.04
C LYS A 46 5.46 5.72 -3.16
N ALA A 47 4.79 4.75 -3.77
CA ALA A 47 3.98 3.80 -3.01
C ALA A 47 4.86 2.97 -2.07
N VAL A 48 5.97 2.47 -2.58
CA VAL A 48 6.88 1.68 -1.75
C VAL A 48 7.46 2.55 -0.64
N ASP A 49 7.80 3.79 -0.96
CA ASP A 49 8.35 4.70 0.03
C ASP A 49 7.31 4.99 1.13
N ALA A 50 6.06 5.17 0.75
CA ALA A 50 5.02 5.43 1.74
C ALA A 50 4.84 4.24 2.68
N VAL A 51 4.80 3.04 2.14
CA VAL A 51 4.67 1.84 2.95
C VAL A 51 5.87 1.68 3.87
N SER A 52 7.06 1.92 3.33
CA SER A 52 8.28 1.78 4.12
C SER A 52 8.34 2.81 5.24
N THR A 53 7.88 4.01 4.98
CA THR A 53 7.85 5.06 6.00
C THR A 53 6.91 4.69 7.13
N VAL A 54 5.71 4.22 6.79
CA VAL A 54 4.76 3.84 7.82
C VAL A 54 5.31 2.69 8.65
N LYS A 55 5.90 1.70 7.98
CA LYS A 55 6.40 0.53 8.66
C LYS A 55 7.57 0.85 9.56
N ASN A 56 8.44 1.71 9.14
CA ASN A 56 9.67 1.94 9.89
C ASN A 56 9.59 3.10 10.87
N ARG A 57 8.68 4.03 10.66
CA ARG A 57 8.62 5.21 11.54
C ARG A 57 7.38 5.28 12.40
N TYR A 58 6.30 4.61 12.01
CA TYR A 58 5.04 4.79 12.73
C TYR A 58 4.49 3.50 13.31
N PHE A 59 4.29 2.48 12.50
CA PHE A 59 3.73 1.24 12.99
C PHE A 59 4.68 0.11 12.66
N LYS A 60 5.53 -0.22 13.60
CA LYS A 60 6.57 -1.21 13.33
C LYS A 60 6.04 -2.62 13.18
N ASP A 61 4.78 -2.84 13.55
CA ASP A 61 4.16 -4.14 13.36
C ASP A 61 3.45 -4.28 12.01
N VAL A 62 3.64 -3.33 11.11
CA VAL A 62 3.08 -3.46 9.79
C VAL A 62 3.85 -4.54 9.03
N VAL A 63 3.10 -5.41 8.36
CA VAL A 63 3.69 -6.44 7.52
C VAL A 63 3.11 -6.32 6.12
N VAL A 64 3.93 -6.63 5.14
CA VAL A 64 3.48 -6.68 3.76
C VAL A 64 2.95 -8.08 3.53
N LYS A 65 1.64 -8.18 3.32
CA LYS A 65 1.01 -9.49 3.18
C LYS A 65 1.07 -10.00 1.76
N SER A 66 1.05 -9.11 0.79
CA SER A 66 1.25 -9.53 -0.58
C SER A 66 1.77 -8.36 -1.40
N PHE A 67 2.48 -8.68 -2.43
CA PHE A 67 3.02 -7.70 -3.35
C PHE A 67 2.86 -8.29 -4.74
N ARG A 68 2.07 -7.62 -5.56
CA ARG A 68 1.82 -8.12 -6.90
C ARG A 68 2.20 -7.04 -7.89
N ALA A 69 2.85 -7.43 -8.94
CA ALA A 69 3.28 -6.51 -9.98
C ALA A 69 2.86 -7.05 -11.33
N ASP A 70 2.37 -6.19 -12.19
CA ASP A 70 1.98 -6.58 -13.52
C ASP A 70 1.79 -5.30 -14.33
N TYR A 71 1.50 -5.45 -15.59
CA TYR A 71 1.11 -4.31 -16.38
C TYR A 71 -0.37 -4.04 -16.23
N GLU A 72 -0.71 -2.78 -16.32
CA GLU A 72 -2.10 -2.36 -16.35
C GLU A 72 -2.32 -1.56 -17.61
N GLU A 73 -3.40 -1.84 -18.31
CA GLU A 73 -3.67 -1.13 -19.54
C GLU A 73 -4.50 0.11 -19.24
N VAL A 74 -4.06 1.25 -19.74
CA VAL A 74 -4.78 2.49 -19.54
C VAL A 74 -4.99 3.13 -20.88
N LYS A 75 -5.96 4.04 -20.96
CA LYS A 75 -6.22 4.75 -22.18
C LYS A 75 -5.21 5.85 -22.36
N GLY A 76 -4.51 5.82 -23.47
CA GLY A 76 -3.63 6.91 -23.82
C GLY A 76 -4.23 7.73 -24.93
N ASP A 77 -3.56 8.81 -25.28
CA ASP A 77 -4.04 9.70 -26.32
C ASP A 77 -4.09 9.02 -27.66
N LYS A 78 -3.20 8.10 -27.90
CA LYS A 78 -3.12 7.43 -29.20
C LYS A 78 -3.51 5.97 -29.09
N GLY A 79 -4.24 5.59 -28.08
CA GLY A 79 -4.68 4.23 -27.90
C GLY A 79 -4.24 3.69 -26.58
N PRO A 80 -4.51 2.42 -26.31
CA PRO A 80 -4.17 1.85 -25.02
C PRO A 80 -2.68 1.77 -24.80
N VAL A 81 -2.28 2.02 -23.57
CA VAL A 81 -0.88 1.97 -23.17
C VAL A 81 -0.79 1.06 -21.96
N LYS A 82 0.25 0.25 -21.92
CA LYS A 82 0.47 -0.59 -20.75
C LYS A 82 1.49 0.04 -19.86
N LEU A 83 1.15 0.16 -18.60
CA LEU A 83 2.02 0.73 -17.59
C LEU A 83 2.31 -0.31 -16.53
N PRO A 84 3.52 -0.31 -15.99
CA PRO A 84 3.78 -1.18 -14.84
C PRO A 84 2.93 -0.73 -13.66
N ALA A 85 2.46 -1.65 -12.89
CA ALA A 85 1.59 -1.37 -11.75
C ALA A 85 1.91 -2.33 -10.62
N VAL A 86 1.65 -1.88 -9.41
CA VAL A 86 1.82 -2.73 -8.23
C VAL A 86 0.59 -2.65 -7.35
N GLU A 87 0.35 -3.73 -6.64
CA GLU A 87 -0.67 -3.77 -5.62
C GLU A 87 -0.03 -4.35 -4.38
N ILE A 88 0.04 -3.58 -3.32
CA ILE A 88 0.70 -3.97 -2.08
C ILE A 88 -0.37 -4.06 -1.01
N VAL A 89 -0.51 -5.22 -0.39
CA VAL A 89 -1.46 -5.38 0.69
C VAL A 89 -0.65 -5.40 1.99
N ILE A 90 -0.99 -4.49 2.89
CA ILE A 90 -0.31 -4.41 4.17
C ILE A 90 -1.35 -4.54 5.28
N GLY A 91 -0.89 -5.01 6.42
CA GLY A 91 -1.72 -5.09 7.58
C GLY A 91 -0.85 -5.04 8.81
N ARG A 92 -1.46 -4.96 9.97
CA ARG A 92 -0.70 -4.94 11.20
C ARG A 92 -0.73 -6.32 11.79
N SER A 93 0.40 -6.71 12.35
CA SER A 93 0.49 -7.99 13.00
C SER A 93 -0.15 -7.89 14.36
N THR A 94 -1.14 -8.71 14.64
CA THR A 94 -1.76 -8.70 15.94
C THR A 94 -1.13 -9.70 16.86
N GLN A 95 -0.16 -10.44 16.38
CA GLN A 95 0.53 -11.40 17.20
C GLN A 95 1.99 -11.11 17.15
N PRO A 96 2.71 -11.48 18.18
CA PRO A 96 4.15 -11.25 18.13
C PRO A 96 4.73 -11.98 16.96
N VAL A 97 5.52 -11.27 16.18
CA VAL A 97 6.15 -11.87 15.04
C VAL A 97 7.36 -12.60 15.52
N PRO A 98 7.52 -13.87 15.19
CA PRO A 98 8.74 -14.56 15.58
C PRO A 98 9.90 -13.84 15.00
N GLN A 99 10.88 -13.58 15.82
CA GLN A 99 11.97 -12.86 15.35
C GLN A 99 12.74 -13.70 14.46
N ALA A 100 12.82 -13.28 13.29
CA ALA A 100 13.68 -13.99 12.45
C ALA A 100 15.01 -13.68 12.92
N GLN A 101 15.67 -14.60 13.27
CA GLN A 101 16.81 -14.28 13.69
C GLN A 101 17.69 -14.20 12.71
N PRO A 102 18.28 -13.34 12.51
CA PRO A 102 19.23 -13.34 11.46
C PRO A 102 20.33 -14.22 11.75
#